data_fc47ca4397b424583fb8e3e8d133f279
#
_entry.id   fc47ca4397b424583fb8e3e8d133f279
#
_cell.length_a   1.000
_cell.length_b   1.000
_cell.length_c   1.000
_cell.angle_alpha   90.00
_cell.angle_beta   90.00
_cell.angle_gamma   90.00
#
_symmetry.space_group_name_H-M   'P 1'
#
loop_
_entity.id
_entity.type
_entity.pdbx_description
1 polymer ?
#
loop_
_entity_poly.entity_id
_entity_poly.type
_entity_poly.pdbx_seq_one_letter_code
_entity_poly.pdbx_strand_id
1 'polypeptide(L)'
;MALSPLNQRRWRNFTRNRRAYWSLWIFAILFGISLFAEFVANDKPILVNYRGDYYMPIFKFYPETEFGGDFLTEAVYRDPEVQCLIASGGLIDCLDDPEGIIEDAQDGEVAGEPISAGWSIWPPIPYSFDTAVDRPGAAPLPPNGQNLLGTDGTKRDVLARVIHGFRLSIIFTLIVTGAASLIGIIAGAVQGFFGDPAYGGNRDVVGWKLVGFPGAQWGYTPEQ
;
A
#
# COMPACT_ATOMS: atom_id res chain seq x y z
N MET A 1 -7.85 -3.12 -32.20
CA MET A 1 -9.23 -3.68 -32.04
C MET A 1 -10.21 -2.51 -31.99
N ALA A 2 -11.13 -2.42 -32.95
CA ALA A 2 -12.17 -1.39 -32.94
C ALA A 2 -13.26 -1.79 -31.92
N LEU A 3 -13.59 -0.86 -31.02
CA LEU A 3 -14.67 -1.06 -30.07
C LEU A 3 -16.00 -1.24 -30.81
N SER A 4 -16.88 -2.14 -30.33
CA SER A 4 -18.21 -2.30 -30.89
C SER A 4 -19.00 -0.96 -30.83
N PRO A 5 -19.93 -0.69 -31.73
CA PRO A 5 -20.70 0.56 -31.77
C PRO A 5 -21.41 0.88 -30.43
N LEU A 6 -21.84 -0.17 -29.73
CA LEU A 6 -22.47 -0.06 -28.41
C LEU A 6 -21.47 0.45 -27.34
N ASN A 7 -20.27 -0.11 -27.34
CA ASN A 7 -19.22 0.30 -26.39
C ASN A 7 -18.69 1.71 -26.67
N GLN A 8 -18.62 2.11 -27.96
CA GLN A 8 -18.29 3.48 -28.33
C GLN A 8 -19.32 4.47 -27.80
N ARG A 9 -20.61 4.13 -27.90
CA ARG A 9 -21.70 4.98 -27.37
C ARG A 9 -21.65 5.09 -25.85
N ARG A 10 -21.39 3.97 -25.15
CA ARG A 10 -21.22 3.95 -23.68
C ARG A 10 -20.04 4.80 -23.25
N TRP A 11 -18.90 4.65 -23.91
CA TRP A 11 -17.71 5.44 -23.64
C TRP A 11 -17.93 6.92 -23.85
N ARG A 12 -18.54 7.31 -24.96
CA ARG A 12 -18.86 8.70 -25.25
C ARG A 12 -19.83 9.31 -24.22
N ASN A 13 -20.82 8.57 -23.77
CA ASN A 13 -21.74 9.03 -22.73
C ASN A 13 -21.02 9.21 -21.39
N PHE A 14 -20.09 8.32 -21.04
CA PHE A 14 -19.28 8.43 -19.84
C PHE A 14 -18.35 9.67 -19.89
N THR A 15 -17.59 9.84 -20.97
CA THR A 15 -16.66 10.98 -21.12
C THR A 15 -17.37 12.32 -21.18
N ARG A 16 -18.64 12.36 -21.61
CA ARG A 16 -19.47 13.56 -21.59
C ARG A 16 -19.85 13.98 -20.17
N ASN A 17 -19.92 13.06 -19.24
CA ASN A 17 -20.13 13.35 -17.82
C ASN A 17 -18.80 13.75 -17.18
N ARG A 18 -18.50 15.05 -17.14
CA ARG A 18 -17.23 15.57 -16.60
C ARG A 18 -16.95 15.14 -15.17
N ARG A 19 -17.98 15.06 -14.32
CA ARG A 19 -17.80 14.64 -12.91
C ARG A 19 -17.36 13.19 -12.83
N ALA A 20 -18.03 12.27 -13.53
CA ALA A 20 -17.68 10.86 -13.55
C ALA A 20 -16.29 10.63 -14.17
N TYR A 21 -15.95 11.36 -15.23
CA TYR A 21 -14.64 11.29 -15.88
C TYR A 21 -13.50 11.69 -14.94
N TRP A 22 -13.62 12.86 -14.30
CA TRP A 22 -12.59 13.33 -13.38
C TRP A 22 -12.47 12.47 -12.11
N SER A 23 -13.61 12.01 -11.53
CA SER A 23 -13.56 11.11 -10.36
C SER A 23 -12.88 9.80 -10.66
N LEU A 24 -13.08 9.23 -11.87
CA LEU A 24 -12.36 8.03 -12.29
C LEU A 24 -10.85 8.26 -12.33
N TRP A 25 -10.41 9.37 -12.95
CA TRP A 25 -8.98 9.66 -13.06
C TRP A 25 -8.33 9.95 -11.72
N ILE A 26 -8.99 10.74 -10.86
CA ILE A 26 -8.49 11.00 -9.50
C ILE A 26 -8.34 9.67 -8.74
N PHE A 27 -9.36 8.82 -8.78
CA PHE A 27 -9.31 7.52 -8.14
C PHE A 27 -8.21 6.62 -8.73
N ALA A 28 -8.09 6.56 -10.06
CA ALA A 28 -7.08 5.75 -10.73
C ALA A 28 -5.65 6.20 -10.40
N ILE A 29 -5.42 7.51 -10.30
CA ILE A 29 -4.11 8.07 -9.92
C ILE A 29 -3.81 7.74 -8.46
N LEU A 30 -4.73 7.96 -7.53
CA LEU A 30 -4.55 7.63 -6.12
C LEU A 30 -4.31 6.13 -5.93
N PHE A 31 -5.06 5.29 -6.63
CA PHE A 31 -4.85 3.85 -6.60
C PHE A 31 -3.50 3.46 -7.21
N GLY A 32 -3.11 4.06 -8.34
CA GLY A 32 -1.81 3.85 -8.95
C GLY A 32 -0.66 4.20 -8.00
N ILE A 33 -0.73 5.35 -7.32
CA ILE A 33 0.26 5.72 -6.30
C ILE A 33 0.28 4.70 -5.15
N SER A 34 -0.89 4.24 -4.71
CA SER A 34 -0.97 3.27 -3.61
C SER A 34 -0.43 1.88 -3.96
N LEU A 35 -0.40 1.49 -5.24
CA LEU A 35 0.27 0.26 -5.69
C LEU A 35 1.79 0.32 -5.48
N PHE A 36 2.35 1.51 -5.60
CA PHE A 36 3.77 1.78 -5.34
C PHE A 36 4.02 2.33 -3.93
N ALA A 37 3.18 1.97 -2.97
CA ALA A 37 3.27 2.46 -1.59
C ALA A 37 4.64 2.24 -0.97
N GLU A 38 5.31 1.11 -1.27
CA GLU A 38 6.66 0.80 -0.78
C GLU A 38 7.74 1.80 -1.25
N PHE A 39 7.53 2.43 -2.40
CA PHE A 39 8.44 3.48 -2.90
C PHE A 39 8.07 4.87 -2.39
N VAL A 40 6.86 5.04 -1.86
CA VAL A 40 6.36 6.33 -1.38
C VAL A 40 6.48 6.45 0.14
N ALA A 41 6.18 5.37 0.86
CA ALA A 41 6.15 5.31 2.31
C ALA A 41 6.73 3.97 2.79
N ASN A 42 7.98 3.97 3.21
CA ASN A 42 8.69 2.79 3.69
C ASN A 42 9.76 3.21 4.69
N ASP A 43 10.06 2.37 5.64
CA ASP A 43 11.15 2.52 6.61
C ASP A 43 12.50 1.98 6.11
N LYS A 44 12.52 1.46 4.86
CA LYS A 44 13.72 1.00 4.18
C LYS A 44 14.10 1.96 3.06
N PRO A 45 15.39 2.26 2.88
CA PRO A 45 15.85 3.05 1.75
C PRO A 45 15.62 2.30 0.42
N ILE A 46 15.34 3.07 -0.63
CA ILE A 46 15.17 2.55 -1.99
C ILE A 46 16.49 1.98 -2.52
N LEU A 47 17.56 2.69 -2.23
CA LEU A 47 18.91 2.36 -2.68
C LEU A 47 19.90 2.73 -1.60
N VAL A 48 20.84 1.82 -1.34
CA VAL A 48 21.99 2.04 -0.44
C VAL A 48 23.25 1.80 -1.26
N ASN A 49 24.20 2.73 -1.19
CA ASN A 49 25.57 2.52 -1.62
C ASN A 49 26.42 2.25 -0.38
N TYR A 50 27.10 1.11 -0.36
CA TYR A 50 27.98 0.70 0.71
C TYR A 50 29.27 0.16 0.11
N ARG A 51 30.41 0.77 0.41
CA ARG A 51 31.74 0.39 -0.11
C ARG A 51 31.81 0.28 -1.64
N GLY A 52 30.97 1.04 -2.36
CA GLY A 52 30.89 1.03 -3.82
C GLY A 52 29.89 0.01 -4.41
N ASP A 53 29.35 -0.89 -3.59
CA ASP A 53 28.29 -1.80 -3.99
C ASP A 53 26.90 -1.21 -3.77
N TYR A 54 25.93 -1.61 -4.60
CA TYR A 54 24.56 -1.11 -4.56
C TYR A 54 23.62 -2.16 -3.98
N TYR A 55 22.87 -1.80 -2.98
CA TYR A 55 21.88 -2.62 -2.30
C TYR A 55 20.49 -2.02 -2.46
N MET A 56 19.48 -2.89 -2.64
CA MET A 56 18.08 -2.49 -2.77
C MET A 56 17.22 -3.13 -1.67
N PRO A 57 17.16 -2.54 -0.47
CA PRO A 57 16.46 -3.12 0.69
C PRO A 57 14.96 -3.33 0.50
N ILE A 58 14.32 -2.55 -0.38
CA ILE A 58 12.89 -2.72 -0.70
C ILE A 58 12.61 -4.11 -1.31
N PHE A 59 13.55 -4.67 -2.08
CA PHE A 59 13.33 -5.92 -2.82
C PHE A 59 13.98 -7.14 -2.18
N LYS A 60 15.04 -6.94 -1.41
CA LYS A 60 15.85 -8.02 -0.89
C LYS A 60 16.20 -7.78 0.56
N PHE A 61 16.12 -8.84 1.33
CA PHE A 61 16.57 -8.88 2.71
C PHE A 61 18.12 -8.82 2.75
N TYR A 62 18.65 -7.91 3.56
CA TYR A 62 20.06 -7.84 3.89
C TYR A 62 20.22 -7.85 5.42
N PRO A 63 20.99 -8.78 5.98
CA PRO A 63 21.28 -8.79 7.39
C PRO A 63 22.18 -7.61 7.73
N GLU A 64 22.15 -7.18 8.98
CA GLU A 64 22.96 -6.07 9.47
C GLU A 64 24.47 -6.34 9.33
N THR A 65 24.87 -7.63 9.45
CA THR A 65 26.24 -8.08 9.23
C THR A 65 26.82 -7.74 7.85
N GLU A 66 25.98 -7.55 6.82
CA GLU A 66 26.44 -7.08 5.50
C GLU A 66 27.01 -5.65 5.55
N PHE A 67 26.56 -4.86 6.52
CA PHE A 67 27.00 -3.48 6.72
C PHE A 67 28.05 -3.36 7.84
N GLY A 68 28.45 -4.48 8.46
CA GLY A 68 29.45 -4.50 9.52
C GLY A 68 28.87 -4.52 10.94
N GLY A 69 27.55 -4.67 11.10
CA GLY A 69 26.92 -4.86 12.40
C GLY A 69 26.97 -6.31 12.90
N ASP A 70 26.43 -6.54 14.08
CA ASP A 70 26.56 -7.81 14.82
C ASP A 70 25.39 -8.79 14.58
N PHE A 71 24.24 -8.30 14.06
CA PHE A 71 23.01 -9.08 13.98
C PHE A 71 22.78 -9.75 12.62
N LEU A 72 22.34 -11.01 12.64
CA LEU A 72 21.91 -11.74 11.45
C LEU A 72 20.46 -11.40 11.04
N THR A 73 19.78 -10.59 11.82
CA THR A 73 18.46 -10.06 11.51
C THR A 73 18.55 -9.00 10.42
N GLU A 74 17.42 -8.67 9.79
CA GLU A 74 17.38 -7.59 8.80
C GLU A 74 17.85 -6.27 9.43
N ALA A 75 18.71 -5.54 8.72
CA ALA A 75 19.19 -4.25 9.15
C ALA A 75 18.04 -3.26 9.35
N VAL A 76 18.02 -2.62 10.51
CA VAL A 76 17.07 -1.53 10.81
C VAL A 76 17.68 -0.23 10.30
N TYR A 77 17.41 0.11 9.03
CA TYR A 77 18.05 1.25 8.35
C TYR A 77 17.79 2.61 8.99
N ARG A 78 16.83 2.70 9.90
CA ARG A 78 16.56 3.92 10.67
C ARG A 78 17.37 4.02 11.97
N ASP A 79 17.99 2.95 12.36
CA ASP A 79 18.85 2.92 13.53
C ASP A 79 20.10 3.80 13.27
N PRO A 80 20.47 4.71 14.17
CA PRO A 80 21.68 5.52 14.05
C PRO A 80 22.94 4.69 13.82
N GLU A 81 23.04 3.54 14.47
CA GLU A 81 24.17 2.60 14.32
C GLU A 81 24.30 2.12 12.87
N VAL A 82 23.19 1.63 12.27
CA VAL A 82 23.17 1.16 10.86
C VAL A 82 23.44 2.29 9.89
N GLN A 83 22.90 3.50 10.17
CA GLN A 83 23.18 4.68 9.33
C GLN A 83 24.65 5.06 9.40
N CYS A 84 25.26 5.01 10.58
CA CYS A 84 26.68 5.25 10.77
C CYS A 84 27.53 4.20 10.02
N LEU A 85 27.23 2.92 10.16
CA LEU A 85 27.92 1.84 9.45
C LEU A 85 27.87 2.04 7.92
N ILE A 86 26.72 2.44 7.38
CA ILE A 86 26.59 2.72 5.95
C ILE A 86 27.41 3.96 5.56
N ALA A 87 27.32 5.05 6.32
CA ALA A 87 28.01 6.30 6.03
C ALA A 87 29.53 6.18 6.13
N SER A 88 30.04 5.45 7.13
CA SER A 88 31.46 5.27 7.41
C SER A 88 32.11 4.15 6.59
N GLY A 89 31.30 3.28 5.95
CA GLY A 89 31.82 2.08 5.30
C GLY A 89 32.14 0.94 6.27
N GLY A 90 31.42 0.86 7.42
CA GLY A 90 31.49 -0.26 8.36
C GLY A 90 32.55 -0.11 9.46
N LEU A 91 32.67 1.10 10.02
CA LEU A 91 33.51 1.35 11.20
C LEU A 91 32.84 0.80 12.45
N ILE A 92 33.62 0.04 13.25
CA ILE A 92 33.13 -0.59 14.50
C ILE A 92 32.78 0.47 15.54
N ASP A 93 33.46 1.60 15.54
CA ASP A 93 33.22 2.71 16.49
C ASP A 93 31.81 3.32 16.37
N CYS A 94 31.09 3.04 15.29
CA CYS A 94 29.67 3.38 15.12
C CYS A 94 28.76 2.77 16.19
N LEU A 95 29.16 1.69 16.83
CA LEU A 95 28.39 1.05 17.92
C LEU A 95 28.46 1.86 19.23
N ASP A 96 29.52 2.65 19.41
CA ASP A 96 29.75 3.45 20.63
C ASP A 96 29.26 4.91 20.47
N ASP A 97 29.55 5.57 19.35
CA ASP A 97 29.16 6.96 19.06
C ASP A 97 28.74 7.16 17.61
N PRO A 98 27.52 6.74 17.23
CA PRO A 98 27.06 6.82 15.84
C PRO A 98 26.89 8.25 15.33
N GLU A 99 26.47 9.19 16.18
CA GLU A 99 26.18 10.57 15.75
C GLU A 99 27.48 11.33 15.45
N GLY A 100 28.48 11.23 16.31
CA GLY A 100 29.78 11.89 16.12
C GLY A 100 30.49 11.37 14.88
N ILE A 101 30.48 10.07 14.65
CA ILE A 101 31.09 9.45 13.47
C ILE A 101 30.36 9.78 12.18
N ILE A 102 29.03 9.94 12.19
CA ILE A 102 28.29 10.39 11.01
C ILE A 102 28.70 11.80 10.58
N GLU A 103 28.92 12.70 11.54
CA GLU A 103 29.41 14.06 11.25
C GLU A 103 30.81 14.00 10.61
N ASP A 104 31.75 13.26 11.20
CA ASP A 104 33.12 13.10 10.68
C ASP A 104 33.11 12.38 9.30
N ALA A 105 32.26 11.40 9.10
CA ALA A 105 32.12 10.68 7.83
C ALA A 105 31.64 11.56 6.68
N GLN A 106 30.88 12.62 6.95
CA GLN A 106 30.47 13.59 5.92
C GLN A 106 31.65 14.38 5.37
N ASP A 107 32.68 14.56 6.18
CA ASP A 107 33.93 15.22 5.75
C ASP A 107 34.87 14.26 4.99
N GLY A 108 34.52 12.97 4.91
CA GLY A 108 35.26 11.95 4.16
C GLY A 108 36.44 11.34 4.90
N GLU A 109 36.63 11.70 6.16
CA GLU A 109 37.70 11.19 7.04
C GLU A 109 37.16 10.85 8.42
N VAL A 110 37.52 9.71 8.97
CA VAL A 110 37.28 9.39 10.39
C VAL A 110 38.61 9.06 11.04
N ALA A 111 38.90 9.74 12.16
CA ALA A 111 40.17 9.61 12.86
C ALA A 111 41.43 9.91 11.98
N GLY A 112 41.27 10.73 10.91
CA GLY A 112 42.33 11.06 9.98
C GLY A 112 42.60 10.01 8.90
N GLU A 113 41.80 8.97 8.80
CA GLU A 113 41.87 7.99 7.72
C GLU A 113 40.73 8.19 6.71
N PRO A 114 41.03 8.14 5.38
CA PRO A 114 39.99 8.26 4.34
C PRO A 114 39.08 7.05 4.39
N ILE A 115 37.76 7.31 4.39
CA ILE A 115 36.74 6.28 4.41
C ILE A 115 35.99 6.21 3.08
N SER A 116 35.40 5.06 2.81
CA SER A 116 34.48 4.91 1.69
C SER A 116 33.08 5.37 2.13
N ALA A 117 32.82 6.66 2.02
CA ALA A 117 31.54 7.23 2.39
C ALA A 117 30.39 6.57 1.61
N GLY A 118 29.46 5.94 2.35
CA GLY A 118 28.23 5.40 1.80
C GLY A 118 27.11 6.44 1.83
N TRP A 119 26.04 6.14 1.09
CA TRP A 119 24.86 6.99 1.08
C TRP A 119 23.59 6.15 0.85
N SER A 120 22.44 6.69 1.23
CA SER A 120 21.16 6.05 1.05
C SER A 120 20.13 7.00 0.45
N ILE A 121 19.28 6.48 -0.46
CA ILE A 121 18.14 7.21 -1.00
C ILE A 121 16.87 6.71 -0.31
N TRP A 122 16.20 7.60 0.39
CA TRP A 122 14.98 7.31 1.13
C TRP A 122 13.72 7.62 0.32
N PRO A 123 12.61 6.91 0.59
CA PRO A 123 11.29 7.30 0.11
C PRO A 123 10.90 8.70 0.63
N PRO A 124 9.97 9.40 -0.04
CA PRO A 124 9.47 10.70 0.41
C PRO A 124 8.89 10.68 1.83
N ILE A 125 8.34 9.55 2.26
CA ILE A 125 7.85 9.31 3.63
C ILE A 125 8.69 8.16 4.19
N PRO A 126 9.69 8.44 5.05
CA PRO A 126 10.61 7.41 5.53
C PRO A 126 10.02 6.63 6.71
N TYR A 127 8.75 6.27 6.61
CA TYR A 127 7.99 5.50 7.60
C TYR A 127 7.11 4.46 6.89
N SER A 128 7.07 3.24 7.40
CA SER A 128 6.13 2.21 7.01
C SER A 128 4.80 2.37 7.76
N PHE A 129 3.85 1.49 7.49
CA PHE A 129 2.54 1.52 8.16
C PHE A 129 2.59 1.12 9.64
N ASP A 130 3.64 0.45 10.08
CA ASP A 130 3.85 -0.05 11.44
C ASP A 130 5.04 0.59 12.15
N THR A 131 5.88 1.36 11.46
CA THR A 131 7.05 2.02 12.03
C THR A 131 6.64 3.10 13.03
N ALA A 132 7.16 2.99 14.25
CA ALA A 132 7.00 4.03 15.26
C ALA A 132 7.91 5.22 14.95
N VAL A 133 7.36 6.43 15.10
CA VAL A 133 8.11 7.68 14.94
C VAL A 133 8.85 7.96 16.24
N ASP A 134 10.17 8.01 16.17
CA ASP A 134 10.99 8.42 17.31
C ASP A 134 11.01 9.95 17.41
N ARG A 135 10.07 10.48 18.17
CA ARG A 135 9.92 11.90 18.46
C ARG A 135 9.46 12.11 19.89
N PRO A 136 10.07 13.05 20.63
CA PRO A 136 9.69 13.31 22.00
C PRO A 136 8.24 13.82 22.07
N GLY A 137 7.54 13.41 23.13
CA GLY A 137 6.15 13.81 23.41
C GLY A 137 5.20 12.64 23.56
N ALA A 138 4.03 12.92 24.13
CA ALA A 138 2.97 11.95 24.30
C ALA A 138 2.21 11.76 22.97
N ALA A 139 1.90 10.51 22.63
CA ALA A 139 1.06 10.21 21.47
C ALA A 139 -0.42 10.60 21.75
N PRO A 140 -1.17 11.05 20.71
CA PRO A 140 -0.77 11.30 19.34
C PRO A 140 0.04 12.61 19.18
N LEU A 141 1.04 12.59 18.29
CA LEU A 141 1.86 13.76 18.02
C LEU A 141 1.25 14.63 16.91
N PRO A 142 1.30 15.97 17.03
CA PRO A 142 0.74 16.86 16.02
C PRO A 142 1.50 16.78 14.69
N PRO A 143 0.88 17.20 13.57
CA PRO A 143 1.52 17.30 12.27
C PRO A 143 2.76 18.19 12.30
N ASN A 144 3.78 17.80 11.52
CA ASN A 144 5.00 18.59 11.28
C ASN A 144 5.54 18.32 9.87
N GLY A 145 6.74 18.87 9.55
CA GLY A 145 7.36 18.71 8.23
C GLY A 145 7.72 17.27 7.85
N GLN A 146 7.92 16.38 8.82
CA GLN A 146 8.24 14.97 8.60
C GLN A 146 6.98 14.07 8.62
N ASN A 147 6.01 14.38 9.49
CA ASN A 147 4.76 13.65 9.64
C ASN A 147 3.60 14.59 9.29
N LEU A 148 3.25 14.67 8.00
CA LEU A 148 2.31 15.66 7.47
C LEU A 148 0.91 15.56 8.09
N LEU A 149 0.45 14.38 8.46
CA LEU A 149 -0.83 14.14 9.16
C LEU A 149 -0.66 13.83 10.65
N GLY A 150 0.57 13.98 11.18
CA GLY A 150 0.88 13.61 12.56
C GLY A 150 0.95 12.09 12.76
N THR A 151 0.89 11.67 14.04
CA THR A 151 0.94 10.25 14.42
C THR A 151 -0.35 9.79 15.08
N ASP A 152 -0.56 8.49 15.09
CA ASP A 152 -1.64 7.86 15.86
C ASP A 152 -1.29 7.70 17.35
N GLY A 153 -2.21 7.07 18.11
CA GLY A 153 -2.02 6.79 19.54
C GLY A 153 -0.84 5.84 19.86
N THR A 154 -0.25 5.19 18.86
CA THR A 154 0.92 4.30 18.97
C THR A 154 2.17 4.91 18.32
N LYS A 155 2.18 6.21 18.08
CA LYS A 155 3.27 6.97 17.42
C LYS A 155 3.55 6.55 15.98
N ARG A 156 2.64 5.90 15.25
CA ARG A 156 2.83 5.55 13.86
C ARG A 156 2.37 6.67 12.93
N ASP A 157 3.07 6.85 11.82
CA ASP A 157 2.71 7.90 10.84
C ASP A 157 1.34 7.63 10.20
N VAL A 158 0.44 8.61 10.32
CA VAL A 158 -0.94 8.49 9.81
C VAL A 158 -0.97 8.45 8.29
N LEU A 159 -0.11 9.23 7.60
CA LEU A 159 -0.10 9.31 6.15
C LEU A 159 0.40 7.98 5.53
N ALA A 160 1.47 7.41 6.08
CA ALA A 160 1.96 6.09 5.66
C ALA A 160 0.88 5.02 5.80
N ARG A 161 0.16 5.01 6.94
CA ARG A 161 -0.95 4.08 7.18
C ARG A 161 -2.11 4.25 6.21
N VAL A 162 -2.46 5.50 5.88
CA VAL A 162 -3.53 5.78 4.90
C VAL A 162 -3.16 5.26 3.52
N ILE A 163 -1.92 5.48 3.06
CA ILE A 163 -1.45 5.01 1.75
C ILE A 163 -1.51 3.47 1.65
N HIS A 164 -0.97 2.77 2.64
CA HIS A 164 -0.98 1.32 2.68
C HIS A 164 -2.38 0.74 2.88
N GLY A 165 -3.19 1.33 3.78
CA GLY A 165 -4.57 0.92 4.04
C GLY A 165 -5.48 1.09 2.83
N PHE A 166 -5.29 2.17 2.06
CA PHE A 166 -6.04 2.42 0.82
C PHE A 166 -5.77 1.31 -0.21
N ARG A 167 -4.50 0.95 -0.43
CA ARG A 167 -4.11 -0.17 -1.31
C ARG A 167 -4.80 -1.47 -0.90
N LEU A 168 -4.67 -1.83 0.38
CA LEU A 168 -5.24 -3.07 0.92
C LEU A 168 -6.77 -3.10 0.76
N SER A 169 -7.45 -2.00 1.09
CA SER A 169 -8.91 -1.89 0.99
C SER A 169 -9.42 -2.06 -0.43
N ILE A 170 -8.75 -1.45 -1.43
CA ILE A 170 -9.17 -1.57 -2.82
C ILE A 170 -8.93 -2.99 -3.35
N ILE A 171 -7.75 -3.57 -3.10
CA ILE A 171 -7.44 -4.93 -3.53
C ILE A 171 -8.45 -5.92 -2.94
N PHE A 172 -8.72 -5.81 -1.63
CA PHE A 172 -9.71 -6.64 -0.95
C PHE A 172 -11.11 -6.50 -1.59
N THR A 173 -11.54 -5.25 -1.82
CA THR A 173 -12.85 -4.98 -2.44
C THR A 173 -12.94 -5.56 -3.85
N LEU A 174 -11.89 -5.45 -4.66
CA LEU A 174 -11.86 -6.02 -6.02
C LEU A 174 -11.95 -7.55 -5.99
N ILE A 175 -11.21 -8.20 -5.08
CA ILE A 175 -11.23 -9.66 -4.92
C ILE A 175 -12.63 -10.11 -4.49
N VAL A 176 -13.20 -9.50 -3.45
CA VAL A 176 -14.52 -9.87 -2.93
C VAL A 176 -15.61 -9.63 -3.98
N THR A 177 -15.58 -8.48 -4.64
CA THR A 177 -16.56 -8.15 -5.69
C THR A 177 -16.45 -9.11 -6.88
N GLY A 178 -15.23 -9.44 -7.30
CA GLY A 178 -14.97 -10.40 -8.36
C GLY A 178 -15.49 -11.79 -8.01
N ALA A 179 -15.19 -12.29 -6.82
CA ALA A 179 -15.66 -13.57 -6.33
C ALA A 179 -17.20 -13.61 -6.20
N ALA A 180 -17.79 -12.59 -5.60
CA ALA A 180 -19.24 -12.47 -5.46
C ALA A 180 -19.94 -12.41 -6.81
N SER A 181 -19.38 -11.68 -7.78
CA SER A 181 -19.92 -11.60 -9.15
C SER A 181 -19.85 -12.96 -9.87
N LEU A 182 -18.74 -13.67 -9.72
CA LEU A 182 -18.57 -15.01 -10.32
C LEU A 182 -19.61 -16.00 -9.74
N ILE A 183 -19.74 -16.03 -8.42
CA ILE A 183 -20.73 -16.88 -7.74
C ILE A 183 -22.15 -16.50 -8.18
N GLY A 184 -22.46 -15.20 -8.26
CA GLY A 184 -23.76 -14.70 -8.69
C GLY A 184 -24.12 -15.09 -10.13
N ILE A 185 -23.13 -15.01 -11.06
CA ILE A 185 -23.30 -15.43 -12.44
C ILE A 185 -23.57 -16.93 -12.53
N ILE A 186 -22.79 -17.75 -11.82
CA ILE A 186 -22.97 -19.21 -11.79
C ILE A 186 -24.35 -19.59 -11.22
N ALA A 187 -24.69 -19.02 -10.06
CA ALA A 187 -25.98 -19.26 -9.43
C ALA A 187 -27.16 -18.83 -10.31
N GLY A 188 -27.05 -17.64 -10.92
CA GLY A 188 -28.06 -17.14 -11.86
C GLY A 188 -28.19 -17.99 -13.12
N ALA A 189 -27.07 -18.49 -13.68
CA ALA A 189 -27.08 -19.39 -14.83
C ALA A 189 -27.74 -20.75 -14.50
N VAL A 190 -27.39 -21.31 -13.33
CA VAL A 190 -28.02 -22.57 -12.86
C VAL A 190 -29.52 -22.37 -12.64
N GLN A 191 -29.92 -21.31 -11.97
CA GLN A 191 -31.35 -21.01 -11.78
C GLN A 191 -32.08 -20.77 -13.10
N GLY A 192 -31.46 -20.06 -14.04
CA GLY A 192 -32.03 -19.83 -15.37
C GLY A 192 -32.13 -21.08 -16.22
N PHE A 193 -31.20 -22.02 -16.09
CA PHE A 193 -31.20 -23.28 -16.83
C PHE A 193 -32.22 -24.29 -16.28
N PHE A 194 -32.31 -24.41 -14.96
CA PHE A 194 -33.25 -25.33 -14.29
C PHE A 194 -34.59 -24.70 -13.97
N GLY A 195 -34.77 -23.39 -14.18
CA GLY A 195 -36.07 -22.72 -14.08
C GLY A 195 -36.96 -23.15 -15.24
N ASP A 196 -37.94 -23.97 -14.98
CA ASP A 196 -38.86 -24.54 -15.98
C ASP A 196 -39.67 -23.39 -16.66
N PRO A 197 -39.54 -23.20 -17.98
CA PRO A 197 -40.34 -22.20 -18.71
C PRO A 197 -41.84 -22.59 -18.85
N ALA A 198 -42.21 -23.82 -18.46
CA ALA A 198 -43.57 -24.34 -18.59
C ALA A 198 -44.51 -23.90 -17.47
N TYR A 199 -44.00 -23.40 -16.35
CA TYR A 199 -44.79 -22.85 -15.27
C TYR A 199 -44.96 -21.33 -15.41
N GLY A 200 -45.89 -20.93 -16.28
CA GLY A 200 -46.33 -19.55 -16.47
C GLY A 200 -47.14 -18.95 -15.30
N GLY A 201 -46.84 -19.30 -14.09
CA GLY A 201 -47.49 -18.79 -12.91
C GLY A 201 -46.60 -18.97 -11.70
N ASN A 202 -46.02 -17.89 -11.18
CA ASN A 202 -45.16 -17.80 -10.01
C ASN A 202 -43.67 -18.02 -10.26
N ARG A 203 -43.02 -17.13 -11.03
CA ARG A 203 -41.57 -16.97 -11.07
C ARG A 203 -40.97 -16.49 -9.74
N ASP A 204 -41.81 -16.11 -8.79
CA ASP A 204 -41.37 -15.44 -7.55
C ASP A 204 -41.08 -16.39 -6.40
N VAL A 205 -41.30 -17.69 -6.52
CA VAL A 205 -41.27 -18.60 -5.36
C VAL A 205 -40.02 -19.46 -5.26
N VAL A 206 -39.37 -19.80 -6.39
CA VAL A 206 -38.26 -20.78 -6.38
C VAL A 206 -36.90 -20.12 -6.11
N GLY A 207 -36.65 -18.94 -6.62
CA GLY A 207 -35.36 -18.24 -6.45
C GLY A 207 -35.07 -17.81 -5.02
N TRP A 208 -36.06 -17.42 -4.28
CA TRP A 208 -35.92 -16.89 -2.92
C TRP A 208 -35.90 -17.95 -1.81
N LYS A 209 -36.45 -19.14 -2.07
CA LYS A 209 -36.42 -20.25 -1.10
C LYS A 209 -35.04 -20.87 -0.92
N LEU A 210 -34.17 -20.81 -1.95
CA LEU A 210 -32.83 -21.36 -1.89
C LEU A 210 -31.82 -20.47 -1.14
N VAL A 211 -32.11 -19.17 -0.98
CA VAL A 211 -31.20 -18.20 -0.35
C VAL A 211 -31.63 -17.78 1.05
N GLY A 212 -32.76 -18.33 1.59
CA GLY A 212 -33.14 -18.16 2.99
C GLY A 212 -33.55 -16.74 3.40
N PHE A 213 -33.87 -15.86 2.46
CA PHE A 213 -34.44 -14.56 2.79
C PHE A 213 -35.96 -14.66 2.96
N PRO A 214 -36.55 -14.26 4.11
CA PRO A 214 -38.00 -14.20 4.29
C PRO A 214 -38.56 -13.14 3.33
N GLY A 215 -39.51 -13.56 2.51
CA GLY A 215 -40.03 -12.85 1.38
C GLY A 215 -40.50 -11.42 1.65
N ALA A 216 -40.00 -10.48 0.90
CA ALA A 216 -40.71 -9.26 0.60
C ALA A 216 -41.76 -9.58 -0.48
N GLN A 217 -43.02 -9.74 -0.07
CA GLN A 217 -44.15 -9.80 -0.99
C GLN A 217 -44.34 -8.40 -1.60
N TRP A 218 -43.79 -8.16 -2.78
CA TRP A 218 -44.25 -7.06 -3.61
C TRP A 218 -45.50 -7.54 -4.33
N GLY A 219 -46.66 -7.25 -3.73
CA GLY A 219 -47.95 -7.53 -4.33
C GLY A 219 -48.15 -6.66 -5.59
N TYR A 220 -48.04 -7.27 -6.76
CA TYR A 220 -48.65 -6.72 -7.96
C TYR A 220 -50.09 -7.27 -8.01
N THR A 221 -51.05 -6.45 -7.62
CA THR A 221 -52.46 -6.69 -7.92
C THR A 221 -52.71 -6.18 -9.32
N PRO A 222 -53.06 -7.03 -10.29
CA PRO A 222 -53.58 -6.53 -11.55
C PRO A 222 -54.95 -5.96 -11.26
N GLU A 223 -55.13 -4.67 -11.44
CA GLU A 223 -56.46 -4.06 -11.49
C GLU A 223 -57.21 -4.57 -12.71
N GLN A 224 -58.45 -4.95 -12.47
CA GLN A 224 -59.46 -5.37 -13.45
C GLN A 224 -59.87 -4.22 -14.34
#